data_cd2ca3b84489a8f1c5bc0511cf17c9d8
#
_entry.id   cd2ca3b84489a8f1c5bc0511cf17c9d8
#
_cell.length_a   1.000
_cell.length_b   1.000
_cell.length_c   1.000
_cell.angle_alpha   90.00
_cell.angle_beta   90.00
_cell.angle_gamma   90.00
#
_symmetry.space_group_name_H-M   'P 1'
#
loop_
_entity.id
_entity.type
_entity.pdbx_description
1 polymer ?
#
loop_
_entity_poly.entity_id
_entity_poly.type
_entity_poly.pdbx_seq_one_letter_code
_entity_poly.pdbx_strand_id
1 'polypeptide(L)'
;MKVKTLKDLDIEGKRVFIRCDFNVPKDEFGNITDDRRIRSALQTIRYCIDRDCKIILASHYERPEPGRYEEQYSLAPVAKRLHTLLKIKNDIYMANDVVGEDAKAKADKLEAGDVLLLENLRYEAGETADDEKFAKQLADFADFYINDAFGACHRKHASIHAITKFFDKEHKAAGFLMEKEINFFSKVIEKPTRPFVAVVGGSKVSGKLQALTNLLNKVDKLIIGGGMAFTFLKAQGYEVGNSLVEDDLLDEARAIMSKAKELNIKFYLPVDVVVAPEFSENATVKFLPTQEIPKGWYGLDIGPASSRLFREALGDARTIIWNGPMGVYEMDRFSKGSIAMSHNIAQTHATTIVGGGDTADVTQRAGDADE
;
A
#
# COMPACT_ATOMS: atom_id res chain seq x y z
N MET A 1 -14.18 -7.51 11.85
CA MET A 1 -13.88 -6.46 12.86
C MET A 1 -14.78 -5.27 12.62
N LYS A 2 -15.60 -4.82 13.60
CA LYS A 2 -16.46 -3.64 13.40
C LYS A 2 -15.60 -2.38 13.61
N VAL A 3 -15.39 -1.61 12.56
CA VAL A 3 -14.65 -0.34 12.59
C VAL A 3 -15.66 0.78 12.85
N LYS A 4 -15.31 1.73 13.73
CA LYS A 4 -16.11 2.94 13.93
C LYS A 4 -16.01 3.81 12.67
N THR A 5 -17.14 4.25 12.17
CA THR A 5 -17.22 4.98 10.91
C THR A 5 -17.68 6.42 11.15
N LEU A 6 -17.53 7.25 10.15
CA LEU A 6 -17.95 8.64 10.18
C LEU A 6 -19.45 8.81 10.58
N LYS A 7 -20.29 7.82 10.26
CA LYS A 7 -21.74 7.82 10.62
C LYS A 7 -22.00 7.64 12.11
N ASP A 8 -21.03 7.12 12.84
CA ASP A 8 -21.14 6.85 14.28
C ASP A 8 -20.72 8.08 15.13
N LEU A 9 -20.40 9.22 14.49
CA LEU A 9 -19.94 10.44 15.14
C LEU A 9 -20.98 11.57 15.04
N ASP A 10 -21.08 12.37 16.11
CA ASP A 10 -21.89 13.60 16.14
C ASP A 10 -21.00 14.79 15.76
N ILE A 11 -20.86 15.02 14.44
CA ILE A 11 -19.95 16.01 13.86
C ILE A 11 -20.62 17.29 13.39
N GLU A 12 -21.94 17.42 13.54
CA GLU A 12 -22.70 18.57 13.01
C GLU A 12 -22.15 19.91 13.54
N GLY A 13 -21.78 20.81 12.63
CA GLY A 13 -21.20 22.10 12.93
C GLY A 13 -19.80 22.07 13.53
N LYS A 14 -19.15 20.91 13.65
CA LYS A 14 -17.86 20.75 14.29
C LYS A 14 -16.68 20.96 13.33
N ARG A 15 -15.49 21.15 13.90
CA ARG A 15 -14.24 21.11 13.13
C ARG A 15 -13.80 19.67 12.93
N VAL A 16 -13.60 19.27 11.67
CA VAL A 16 -13.26 17.89 11.30
C VAL A 16 -11.98 17.86 10.50
N PHE A 17 -10.97 17.19 11.02
CA PHE A 17 -9.72 16.92 10.32
C PHE A 17 -9.87 15.61 9.52
N ILE A 18 -9.69 15.66 8.20
CA ILE A 18 -9.78 14.49 7.33
C ILE A 18 -8.41 14.22 6.70
N ARG A 19 -7.81 13.09 7.03
CA ARG A 19 -6.59 12.61 6.37
C ARG A 19 -6.95 11.89 5.09
N CYS A 20 -6.65 12.49 3.95
CA CYS A 20 -6.90 11.96 2.61
C CYS A 20 -5.61 11.45 1.94
N ASP A 21 -5.72 10.67 0.88
CA ASP A 21 -4.63 10.31 -0.01
C ASP A 21 -4.81 11.00 -1.37
N PHE A 22 -4.22 12.17 -1.53
CA PHE A 22 -4.21 12.97 -2.76
C PHE A 22 -2.88 12.88 -3.52
N ASN A 23 -2.13 11.80 -3.31
CA ASN A 23 -0.89 11.54 -4.04
C ASN A 23 -1.21 11.09 -5.47
N VAL A 24 -1.70 12.01 -6.28
CA VAL A 24 -2.14 11.81 -7.67
C VAL A 24 -0.99 12.03 -8.66
N PRO A 25 -0.93 11.31 -9.79
CA PRO A 25 0.07 11.55 -10.82
C PRO A 25 -0.19 12.90 -11.52
N LYS A 26 0.90 13.59 -11.89
CA LYS A 26 0.92 14.82 -12.67
C LYS A 26 1.81 14.65 -13.89
N ASP A 27 1.50 15.37 -14.95
CA ASP A 27 2.39 15.53 -16.11
C ASP A 27 3.55 16.50 -15.82
N GLU A 28 4.44 16.67 -16.79
CA GLU A 28 5.57 17.60 -16.73
C GLU A 28 5.17 19.09 -16.56
N PHE A 29 3.90 19.42 -16.84
CA PHE A 29 3.34 20.76 -16.69
C PHE A 29 2.60 20.93 -15.34
N GLY A 30 2.57 19.90 -14.49
CA GLY A 30 1.89 19.92 -13.20
C GLY A 30 0.38 19.65 -13.25
N ASN A 31 -0.17 19.25 -14.42
CA ASN A 31 -1.58 18.90 -14.52
C ASN A 31 -1.82 17.49 -13.98
N ILE A 32 -2.91 17.31 -13.26
CA ILE A 32 -3.32 16.00 -12.74
C ILE A 32 -3.77 15.13 -13.91
N THR A 33 -3.11 14.01 -14.12
CA THR A 33 -3.41 13.03 -15.18
C THR A 33 -4.42 11.97 -14.75
N ASP A 34 -4.52 11.71 -13.45
CA ASP A 34 -5.50 10.79 -12.87
C ASP A 34 -6.02 11.34 -11.54
N ASP A 35 -7.32 11.58 -11.44
CA ASP A 35 -7.96 12.15 -10.25
C ASP A 35 -8.76 11.13 -9.41
N ARG A 36 -8.62 9.82 -9.67
CA ARG A 36 -9.38 8.75 -8.97
C ARG A 36 -9.24 8.83 -7.45
N ARG A 37 -8.05 9.13 -6.92
CA ARG A 37 -7.82 9.28 -5.48
C ARG A 37 -8.59 10.47 -4.89
N ILE A 38 -8.66 11.59 -5.61
CA ILE A 38 -9.46 12.75 -5.18
C ILE A 38 -10.94 12.38 -5.17
N ARG A 39 -11.43 11.74 -6.24
CA ARG A 39 -12.83 11.30 -6.33
C ARG A 39 -13.22 10.33 -5.24
N SER A 40 -12.31 9.45 -4.83
CA SER A 40 -12.57 8.47 -3.77
C SER A 40 -12.85 9.12 -2.42
N ALA A 41 -12.27 10.29 -2.13
CA ALA A 41 -12.50 11.02 -0.88
C ALA A 41 -13.77 11.89 -0.89
N LEU A 42 -14.37 12.15 -2.07
CA LEU A 42 -15.49 13.10 -2.19
C LEU A 42 -16.69 12.72 -1.34
N GLN A 43 -16.98 11.44 -1.17
CA GLN A 43 -18.13 11.02 -0.38
C GLN A 43 -17.98 11.42 1.10
N THR A 44 -16.78 11.25 1.66
CA THR A 44 -16.47 11.64 3.03
C THR A 44 -16.52 13.16 3.19
N ILE A 45 -15.93 13.90 2.25
CA ILE A 45 -15.92 15.37 2.29
C ILE A 45 -17.34 15.93 2.19
N ARG A 46 -18.15 15.46 1.23
CA ARG A 46 -19.54 15.91 1.06
C ARG A 46 -20.40 15.61 2.27
N TYR A 47 -20.24 14.44 2.89
CA TYR A 47 -20.96 14.09 4.10
C TYR A 47 -20.71 15.10 5.25
N CYS A 48 -19.47 15.60 5.35
CA CYS A 48 -19.13 16.63 6.32
C CYS A 48 -19.70 18.02 5.92
N ILE A 49 -19.65 18.37 4.63
CA ILE A 49 -20.22 19.63 4.12
C ILE A 49 -21.74 19.67 4.39
N ASP A 50 -22.44 18.56 4.10
CA ASP A 50 -23.91 18.46 4.31
C ASP A 50 -24.32 18.53 5.80
N ARG A 51 -23.35 18.51 6.72
CA ARG A 51 -23.52 18.66 8.18
C ARG A 51 -22.90 19.93 8.73
N ASP A 52 -22.71 20.91 7.88
CA ASP A 52 -22.20 22.22 8.27
C ASP A 52 -20.85 22.16 9.00
N CYS A 53 -20.06 21.09 8.77
CA CYS A 53 -18.74 20.95 9.37
C CYS A 53 -17.77 22.00 8.81
N LYS A 54 -16.80 22.41 9.64
CA LYS A 54 -15.62 23.16 9.22
C LYS A 54 -14.51 22.16 8.93
N ILE A 55 -14.13 22.02 7.68
CA ILE A 55 -13.36 20.85 7.21
C ILE A 55 -11.91 21.25 6.99
N ILE A 56 -10.99 20.50 7.60
CA ILE A 56 -9.55 20.61 7.37
C ILE A 56 -9.08 19.32 6.67
N LEU A 57 -8.64 19.43 5.43
CA LEU A 57 -8.09 18.34 4.64
C LEU A 57 -6.58 18.33 4.74
N ALA A 58 -6.00 17.16 4.89
CA ALA A 58 -4.57 16.96 4.91
C ALA A 58 -4.16 15.75 4.07
N SER A 59 -3.11 15.89 3.28
CA SER A 59 -2.56 14.82 2.47
C SER A 59 -1.05 14.97 2.32
N HIS A 60 -0.40 13.88 1.98
CA HIS A 60 0.96 13.91 1.43
C HIS A 60 0.90 13.95 -0.09
N TYR A 61 1.96 14.45 -0.69
CA TYR A 61 2.20 14.39 -2.12
C TYR A 61 3.69 14.12 -2.39
N GLU A 62 3.99 13.08 -3.15
CA GLU A 62 5.35 12.66 -3.50
C GLU A 62 6.32 12.58 -2.30
N ARG A 63 7.61 12.89 -2.48
CA ARG A 63 8.64 12.83 -1.44
C ARG A 63 9.54 14.07 -1.48
N PRO A 64 9.02 15.27 -1.16
CA PRO A 64 9.84 16.47 -1.05
C PRO A 64 10.87 16.33 0.06
N GLU A 65 11.91 17.14 0.00
CA GLU A 65 12.86 17.33 1.09
C GLU A 65 12.17 18.13 2.20
N PRO A 66 12.13 17.62 3.45
CA PRO A 66 11.49 18.34 4.56
C PRO A 66 12.15 19.70 4.83
N GLY A 67 11.33 20.69 5.15
CA GLY A 67 11.76 22.06 5.43
C GLY A 67 12.00 22.90 4.18
N ARG A 68 11.81 22.34 2.97
CA ARG A 68 11.96 23.06 1.72
C ARG A 68 10.67 23.02 0.92
N TYR A 69 10.10 24.19 0.66
CA TYR A 69 8.96 24.31 -0.26
C TYR A 69 9.45 24.20 -1.71
N GLU A 70 8.81 23.32 -2.47
CA GLU A 70 9.02 23.17 -3.90
C GLU A 70 7.66 23.09 -4.61
N GLU A 71 7.37 24.03 -5.50
CA GLU A 71 6.06 24.18 -6.14
C GLU A 71 5.56 22.89 -6.81
N GLN A 72 6.47 22.11 -7.38
CA GLN A 72 6.14 20.81 -8.00
C GLN A 72 5.47 19.82 -7.02
N TYR A 73 5.74 19.95 -5.72
CA TYR A 73 5.18 19.09 -4.67
C TYR A 73 4.01 19.74 -3.90
N SER A 74 3.57 20.90 -4.34
CA SER A 74 2.41 21.59 -3.75
C SER A 74 1.10 20.85 -4.05
N LEU A 75 0.17 20.91 -3.08
CA LEU A 75 -1.21 20.45 -3.22
C LEU A 75 -2.15 21.48 -3.91
N ALA A 76 -1.65 22.63 -4.33
CA ALA A 76 -2.46 23.66 -4.99
C ALA A 76 -3.25 23.15 -6.23
N PRO A 77 -2.69 22.28 -7.11
CA PRO A 77 -3.47 21.67 -8.19
C PRO A 77 -4.62 20.79 -7.70
N VAL A 78 -4.43 20.12 -6.56
CA VAL A 78 -5.47 19.31 -5.91
C VAL A 78 -6.61 20.18 -5.39
N ALA A 79 -6.31 21.32 -4.77
CA ALA A 79 -7.32 22.28 -4.30
C ALA A 79 -8.22 22.75 -5.47
N LYS A 80 -7.63 23.12 -6.61
CA LYS A 80 -8.36 23.50 -7.83
C LYS A 80 -9.24 22.37 -8.35
N ARG A 81 -8.73 21.14 -8.33
CA ARG A 81 -9.49 19.98 -8.79
C ARG A 81 -10.63 19.65 -7.84
N LEU A 82 -10.42 19.70 -6.53
CA LEU A 82 -11.47 19.52 -5.52
C LEU A 82 -12.60 20.53 -5.70
N HIS A 83 -12.30 21.80 -5.89
CA HIS A 83 -13.31 22.84 -6.15
C HIS A 83 -14.20 22.49 -7.35
N THR A 84 -13.59 22.05 -8.45
CA THR A 84 -14.31 21.62 -9.66
C THR A 84 -15.22 20.42 -9.40
N LEU A 85 -14.77 19.46 -8.59
CA LEU A 85 -15.49 18.21 -8.32
C LEU A 85 -16.58 18.35 -7.26
N LEU A 86 -16.34 19.13 -6.22
CA LEU A 86 -17.31 19.33 -5.14
C LEU A 86 -18.47 20.20 -5.58
N LYS A 87 -18.25 21.17 -6.47
CA LYS A 87 -19.26 22.13 -6.94
C LYS A 87 -19.96 22.87 -5.78
N ILE A 88 -19.19 23.20 -4.75
CA ILE A 88 -19.66 23.98 -3.61
C ILE A 88 -19.68 25.47 -3.95
N LYS A 89 -20.52 26.24 -3.24
CA LYS A 89 -20.61 27.69 -3.42
C LYS A 89 -19.36 28.42 -2.88
N ASN A 90 -18.76 27.87 -1.82
CA ASN A 90 -17.60 28.42 -1.12
C ASN A 90 -16.33 27.94 -1.83
N ASP A 91 -15.29 28.77 -1.77
CA ASP A 91 -13.98 28.39 -2.27
C ASP A 91 -13.32 27.38 -1.32
N ILE A 92 -12.46 26.54 -1.90
CA ILE A 92 -11.57 25.72 -1.10
C ILE A 92 -10.37 26.59 -0.76
N TYR A 93 -10.23 26.91 0.50
CA TYR A 93 -9.06 27.61 1.01
C TYR A 93 -7.85 26.70 0.95
N MET A 94 -6.74 27.19 0.40
CA MET A 94 -5.45 26.50 0.41
C MET A 94 -4.52 27.20 1.38
N ALA A 95 -3.96 26.47 2.34
CA ALA A 95 -2.92 26.99 3.23
C ALA A 95 -1.56 27.05 2.51
N ASN A 96 -0.71 27.99 2.88
CA ASN A 96 0.65 28.10 2.36
C ASN A 96 1.65 27.29 3.20
N ASP A 97 1.21 26.76 4.30
CA ASP A 97 1.99 25.93 5.23
C ASP A 97 1.14 24.77 5.77
N VAL A 98 1.72 23.95 6.63
CA VAL A 98 1.04 22.77 7.20
C VAL A 98 0.46 23.09 8.58
N VAL A 99 1.27 23.60 9.49
CA VAL A 99 0.90 23.94 10.88
C VAL A 99 1.35 25.33 11.30
N GLY A 100 1.69 26.17 10.32
CA GLY A 100 2.17 27.53 10.52
C GLY A 100 1.07 28.55 10.79
N GLU A 101 1.42 29.83 10.66
CA GLU A 101 0.52 30.93 10.95
C GLU A 101 -0.61 31.05 9.90
N ASP A 102 -0.32 30.77 8.62
CA ASP A 102 -1.31 30.87 7.55
C ASP A 102 -2.39 29.80 7.67
N ALA A 103 -2.00 28.54 7.93
CA ALA A 103 -2.95 27.45 8.14
C ALA A 103 -3.85 27.72 9.37
N LYS A 104 -3.28 28.18 10.47
CA LYS A 104 -4.03 28.54 11.69
C LYS A 104 -5.01 29.68 11.45
N ALA A 105 -4.54 30.77 10.81
CA ALA A 105 -5.38 31.93 10.53
C ALA A 105 -6.55 31.58 9.59
N LYS A 106 -6.34 30.69 8.63
CA LYS A 106 -7.39 30.21 7.73
C LYS A 106 -8.35 29.25 8.43
N ALA A 107 -7.83 28.33 9.24
CA ALA A 107 -8.65 27.41 10.03
C ALA A 107 -9.59 28.12 11.00
N ASP A 108 -9.12 29.22 11.64
CA ASP A 108 -9.92 30.01 12.56
C ASP A 108 -11.05 30.81 11.89
N LYS A 109 -10.90 31.09 10.59
CA LYS A 109 -11.90 31.82 9.80
C LYS A 109 -12.93 30.92 9.12
N LEU A 110 -12.78 29.59 9.20
CA LEU A 110 -13.72 28.67 8.55
C LEU A 110 -15.14 28.87 9.09
N GLU A 111 -16.07 28.95 8.17
CA GLU A 111 -17.51 28.92 8.44
C GLU A 111 -18.10 27.53 8.15
N ALA A 112 -19.39 27.36 8.42
CA ALA A 112 -20.13 26.12 8.18
C ALA A 112 -20.05 25.69 6.70
N GLY A 113 -19.59 24.50 6.44
CA GLY A 113 -19.43 23.94 5.09
C GLY A 113 -18.17 24.35 4.35
N ASP A 114 -17.32 25.19 4.97
CA ASP A 114 -16.03 25.57 4.39
C ASP A 114 -15.01 24.43 4.43
N VAL A 115 -14.10 24.46 3.44
CA VAL A 115 -13.02 23.48 3.30
C VAL A 115 -11.67 24.17 3.24
N LEU A 116 -10.76 23.80 4.12
CA LEU A 116 -9.35 24.19 4.09
C LEU A 116 -8.49 22.97 3.69
N LEU A 117 -7.68 23.08 2.68
CA LEU A 117 -6.63 22.12 2.38
C LEU A 117 -5.30 22.64 2.92
N LEU A 118 -4.66 21.88 3.82
CA LEU A 118 -3.31 22.16 4.28
C LEU A 118 -2.29 21.89 3.15
N GLU A 119 -1.11 22.49 3.25
CA GLU A 119 -0.04 22.16 2.33
C GLU A 119 0.49 20.73 2.59
N ASN A 120 1.32 20.25 1.68
CA ASN A 120 1.86 18.89 1.69
C ASN A 120 2.50 18.53 3.03
N LEU A 121 1.92 17.56 3.73
CA LEU A 121 2.39 17.11 5.06
C LEU A 121 3.87 16.73 5.08
N ARG A 122 4.43 16.29 3.95
CA ARG A 122 5.84 15.87 3.85
C ARG A 122 6.84 17.01 3.78
N TYR A 123 6.38 18.26 3.74
CA TYR A 123 7.27 19.38 4.01
C TYR A 123 7.70 19.43 5.48
N GLU A 124 6.98 18.74 6.36
CA GLU A 124 7.33 18.62 7.77
C GLU A 124 8.06 17.30 8.05
N ALA A 125 9.28 17.38 8.57
CA ALA A 125 10.07 16.19 8.93
C ALA A 125 9.34 15.31 9.97
N GLY A 126 8.53 15.91 10.82
CA GLY A 126 7.73 15.23 11.83
C GLY A 126 6.71 14.26 11.26
N GLU A 127 6.26 14.45 10.01
CA GLU A 127 5.26 13.55 9.40
C GLU A 127 5.79 12.12 9.29
N THR A 128 6.94 11.94 8.64
CA THR A 128 7.51 10.60 8.42
C THR A 128 8.20 10.02 9.66
N ALA A 129 8.59 10.88 10.60
CA ALA A 129 9.17 10.50 11.89
C ALA A 129 8.13 10.04 12.93
N ASP A 130 6.84 10.11 12.61
CA ASP A 130 5.75 9.85 13.58
C ASP A 130 5.85 10.74 14.84
N ASP A 131 6.27 12.01 14.64
CA ASP A 131 6.54 12.93 15.73
C ASP A 131 5.26 13.36 16.46
N GLU A 132 5.23 13.20 17.79
CA GLU A 132 4.05 13.51 18.60
C GLU A 132 3.77 15.00 18.72
N LYS A 133 4.81 15.87 18.66
CA LYS A 133 4.61 17.32 18.75
C LYS A 133 3.95 17.84 17.48
N PHE A 134 4.43 17.35 16.32
CA PHE A 134 3.82 17.66 15.04
C PHE A 134 2.39 17.11 14.95
N ALA A 135 2.17 15.87 15.40
CA ALA A 135 0.84 15.27 15.45
C ALA A 135 -0.13 16.06 16.34
N LYS A 136 0.35 16.59 17.48
CA LYS A 136 -0.44 17.48 18.35
C LYS A 136 -0.83 18.76 17.65
N GLN A 137 0.10 19.38 16.90
CA GLN A 137 -0.19 20.60 16.13
C GLN A 137 -1.26 20.36 15.06
N LEU A 138 -1.24 19.18 14.40
CA LEU A 138 -2.30 18.78 13.47
C LEU A 138 -3.64 18.54 14.20
N ALA A 139 -3.61 17.90 15.35
CA ALA A 139 -4.82 17.62 16.13
C ALA A 139 -5.49 18.90 16.66
N ASP A 140 -4.71 19.95 16.94
CA ASP A 140 -5.23 21.24 17.44
C ASP A 140 -6.14 21.98 16.43
N PHE A 141 -6.14 21.56 15.17
CA PHE A 141 -7.04 22.14 14.16
C PHE A 141 -8.50 21.72 14.32
N ALA A 142 -8.80 20.59 14.98
CA ALA A 142 -10.14 20.02 14.91
C ALA A 142 -10.61 19.30 16.18
N ASP A 143 -11.93 19.16 16.29
CA ASP A 143 -12.60 18.42 17.35
C ASP A 143 -12.67 16.91 17.03
N PHE A 144 -12.67 16.57 15.74
CA PHE A 144 -12.80 15.19 15.23
C PHE A 144 -11.71 14.85 14.21
N TYR A 145 -11.22 13.62 14.26
CA TYR A 145 -10.25 13.07 13.32
C TYR A 145 -10.86 11.95 12.48
N ILE A 146 -10.75 12.06 11.17
CA ILE A 146 -11.20 11.06 10.20
C ILE A 146 -10.01 10.59 9.38
N ASN A 147 -9.76 9.28 9.37
CA ASN A 147 -8.80 8.68 8.44
C ASN A 147 -9.54 8.14 7.21
N ASP A 148 -9.26 8.72 6.05
CA ASP A 148 -9.79 8.29 4.75
C ASP A 148 -8.67 8.00 3.74
N ALA A 149 -7.45 7.77 4.24
CA ALA A 149 -6.25 7.53 3.45
C ALA A 149 -5.85 6.05 3.48
N PHE A 150 -6.65 5.17 2.88
CA PHE A 150 -6.39 3.72 2.89
C PHE A 150 -5.01 3.36 2.33
N GLY A 151 -4.60 3.97 1.21
CA GLY A 151 -3.28 3.73 0.60
C GLY A 151 -2.07 4.07 1.48
N ALA A 152 -2.26 4.92 2.50
CA ALA A 152 -1.22 5.32 3.44
C ALA A 152 -1.38 4.71 4.84
N CYS A 153 -2.47 4.01 5.14
CA CYS A 153 -2.82 3.56 6.50
C CYS A 153 -1.84 2.53 7.09
N HIS A 154 -1.05 1.85 6.25
CA HIS A 154 0.00 0.92 6.66
C HIS A 154 1.28 1.61 7.16
N ARG A 155 1.39 2.93 7.02
CA ARG A 155 2.58 3.70 7.40
C ARG A 155 2.41 4.29 8.79
N LYS A 156 3.46 4.19 9.59
CA LYS A 156 3.53 4.82 10.91
C LYS A 156 3.98 6.27 10.76
N HIS A 157 3.06 7.14 10.33
CA HIS A 157 3.28 8.57 10.13
C HIS A 157 2.46 9.38 11.12
N ALA A 158 2.91 10.60 11.45
CA ALA A 158 2.29 11.46 12.47
C ALA A 158 0.81 11.72 12.20
N SER A 159 0.44 12.04 10.96
CA SER A 159 -0.96 12.31 10.56
C SER A 159 -1.87 11.08 10.51
N ILE A 160 -1.31 9.86 10.65
CA ILE A 160 -2.04 8.58 10.60
C ILE A 160 -2.01 7.87 11.94
N HIS A 161 -0.82 7.79 12.58
CA HIS A 161 -0.61 7.05 13.81
C HIS A 161 -0.59 7.96 15.04
N ALA A 162 0.44 8.83 15.19
CA ALA A 162 0.61 9.62 16.41
C ALA A 162 -0.59 10.53 16.67
N ILE A 163 -1.21 11.13 15.65
CA ILE A 163 -2.37 12.00 15.78
C ILE A 163 -3.55 11.32 16.50
N THR A 164 -3.69 10.01 16.35
CA THR A 164 -4.79 9.25 16.97
C THR A 164 -4.74 9.23 18.48
N LYS A 165 -3.60 9.56 19.09
CA LYS A 165 -3.43 9.66 20.54
C LYS A 165 -4.12 10.89 21.15
N PHE A 166 -4.35 11.92 20.34
CA PHE A 166 -4.94 13.19 20.76
C PHE A 166 -6.45 13.25 20.61
N PHE A 167 -7.06 12.19 20.06
CA PHE A 167 -8.51 12.03 19.98
C PHE A 167 -8.93 10.78 20.73
N ASP A 168 -9.93 10.88 21.58
CA ASP A 168 -10.54 9.71 22.21
C ASP A 168 -11.33 8.86 21.21
N LYS A 169 -11.93 7.78 21.69
CA LYS A 169 -12.68 6.85 20.81
C LYS A 169 -13.94 7.46 20.22
N GLU A 170 -14.49 8.50 20.84
CA GLU A 170 -15.72 9.16 20.39
C GLU A 170 -15.44 10.25 19.37
N HIS A 171 -14.20 10.70 19.26
CA HIS A 171 -13.79 11.79 18.37
C HIS A 171 -12.92 11.36 17.20
N LYS A 172 -12.85 10.05 16.91
CA LYS A 172 -12.12 9.54 15.72
C LYS A 172 -12.83 8.38 15.06
N ALA A 173 -12.75 8.33 13.73
CA ALA A 173 -13.36 7.27 12.92
C ALA A 173 -12.67 7.09 11.57
N ALA A 174 -13.06 6.03 10.87
CA ALA A 174 -12.75 5.83 9.47
C ALA A 174 -13.71 6.64 8.58
N GLY A 175 -13.19 7.23 7.50
CA GLY A 175 -13.99 7.78 6.42
C GLY A 175 -14.60 6.69 5.55
N PHE A 176 -15.44 7.06 4.59
CA PHE A 176 -16.20 6.09 3.77
C PHE A 176 -15.31 5.26 2.84
N LEU A 177 -14.22 5.83 2.31
CA LEU A 177 -13.25 5.06 1.52
C LEU A 177 -12.60 3.98 2.40
N MET A 178 -12.10 4.39 3.56
CA MET A 178 -11.48 3.47 4.51
C MET A 178 -12.47 2.39 4.98
N GLU A 179 -13.72 2.75 5.29
CA GLU A 179 -14.78 1.80 5.66
C GLU A 179 -15.03 0.77 4.55
N LYS A 180 -15.17 1.23 3.31
CA LYS A 180 -15.40 0.37 2.14
C LYS A 180 -14.26 -0.62 1.95
N GLU A 181 -13.02 -0.13 1.98
CA GLU A 181 -11.82 -0.95 1.77
C GLU A 181 -11.65 -1.98 2.90
N ILE A 182 -11.81 -1.57 4.17
CA ILE A 182 -11.72 -2.48 5.32
C ILE A 182 -12.82 -3.55 5.27
N ASN A 183 -14.05 -3.16 4.96
CA ASN A 183 -15.17 -4.10 4.88
C ASN A 183 -14.98 -5.12 3.75
N PHE A 184 -14.51 -4.66 2.58
CA PHE A 184 -14.20 -5.53 1.46
C PHE A 184 -13.06 -6.50 1.82
N PHE A 185 -11.95 -5.98 2.34
CA PHE A 185 -10.81 -6.77 2.73
C PHE A 185 -11.12 -7.78 3.84
N SER A 186 -11.85 -7.35 4.88
CA SER A 186 -12.28 -8.24 5.96
C SER A 186 -13.19 -9.36 5.46
N LYS A 187 -14.16 -9.03 4.60
CA LYS A 187 -15.07 -10.03 4.02
C LYS A 187 -14.32 -11.08 3.20
N VAL A 188 -13.37 -10.65 2.38
CA VAL A 188 -12.59 -11.55 1.53
C VAL A 188 -11.67 -12.44 2.37
N ILE A 189 -11.04 -11.90 3.44
CA ILE A 189 -10.11 -12.67 4.28
C ILE A 189 -10.82 -13.56 5.31
N GLU A 190 -11.95 -13.10 5.87
CA GLU A 190 -12.67 -13.87 6.89
C GLU A 190 -13.50 -15.01 6.29
N LYS A 191 -14.05 -14.78 5.08
CA LYS A 191 -14.89 -15.74 4.37
C LYS A 191 -14.53 -15.82 2.88
N PRO A 192 -13.30 -16.26 2.53
CA PRO A 192 -12.89 -16.36 1.15
C PRO A 192 -13.70 -17.41 0.40
N THR A 193 -13.99 -17.13 -0.86
CA THR A 193 -14.44 -18.18 -1.78
C THR A 193 -13.24 -19.07 -2.10
N ARG A 194 -13.37 -20.38 -1.91
CA ARG A 194 -12.27 -21.33 -2.09
C ARG A 194 -12.23 -21.93 -3.49
N PRO A 195 -11.07 -22.32 -4.01
CA PRO A 195 -9.74 -22.24 -3.38
C PRO A 195 -9.21 -20.83 -3.17
N PHE A 196 -8.65 -20.58 -1.98
CA PHE A 196 -8.00 -19.34 -1.63
C PHE A 196 -6.47 -19.47 -1.76
N VAL A 197 -5.88 -18.68 -2.63
CA VAL A 197 -4.44 -18.71 -2.94
C VAL A 197 -3.79 -17.42 -2.44
N ALA A 198 -2.70 -17.54 -1.70
CA ALA A 198 -1.84 -16.41 -1.40
C ALA A 198 -0.56 -16.48 -2.23
N VAL A 199 -0.20 -15.37 -2.84
CA VAL A 199 1.07 -15.15 -3.55
C VAL A 199 1.86 -14.14 -2.75
N VAL A 200 3.02 -14.54 -2.22
CA VAL A 200 3.86 -13.71 -1.38
C VAL A 200 5.26 -13.66 -1.95
N GLY A 201 5.70 -12.47 -2.30
CA GLY A 201 7.03 -12.21 -2.85
C GLY A 201 7.74 -11.11 -2.09
N GLY A 202 8.76 -10.52 -2.73
CA GLY A 202 9.59 -9.47 -2.16
C GLY A 202 10.93 -9.98 -1.66
N SER A 203 11.73 -9.11 -1.04
CA SER A 203 13.15 -9.37 -0.76
C SER A 203 13.38 -10.24 0.48
N LYS A 204 12.61 -10.07 1.57
CA LYS A 204 12.92 -10.62 2.89
C LYS A 204 11.76 -11.32 3.55
N VAL A 205 12.03 -12.46 4.20
CA VAL A 205 11.06 -13.21 5.04
C VAL A 205 10.71 -12.44 6.30
N SER A 206 11.69 -11.79 6.95
CA SER A 206 11.53 -11.06 8.21
C SER A 206 10.39 -10.04 8.14
N GLY A 207 10.28 -9.33 7.03
CA GLY A 207 9.21 -8.35 6.81
C GLY A 207 7.81 -8.95 6.63
N LYS A 208 7.69 -10.27 6.43
CA LYS A 208 6.42 -10.95 6.11
C LYS A 208 6.12 -12.18 6.98
N LEU A 209 7.00 -12.50 7.93
CA LEU A 209 6.90 -13.69 8.77
C LEU A 209 5.54 -13.80 9.47
N GLN A 210 5.09 -12.71 10.11
CA GLN A 210 3.80 -12.66 10.78
C GLN A 210 2.63 -12.86 9.81
N ALA A 211 2.71 -12.25 8.62
CA ALA A 211 1.68 -12.38 7.59
C ALA A 211 1.62 -13.82 7.05
N LEU A 212 2.76 -14.46 6.78
CA LEU A 212 2.85 -15.85 6.34
C LEU A 212 2.22 -16.79 7.38
N THR A 213 2.60 -16.64 8.65
CA THR A 213 2.05 -17.46 9.75
C THR A 213 0.53 -17.32 9.85
N ASN A 214 0.00 -16.10 9.71
CA ASN A 214 -1.44 -15.85 9.77
C ASN A 214 -2.17 -16.40 8.54
N LEU A 215 -1.56 -16.37 7.35
CA LEU A 215 -2.14 -16.89 6.11
C LEU A 215 -2.24 -18.41 6.11
N LEU A 216 -1.30 -19.14 6.72
CA LEU A 216 -1.33 -20.60 6.78
C LEU A 216 -2.65 -21.19 7.34
N ASN A 217 -3.34 -20.47 8.23
CA ASN A 217 -4.62 -20.94 8.76
C ASN A 217 -5.82 -20.59 7.86
N LYS A 218 -5.60 -19.92 6.73
CA LYS A 218 -6.69 -19.37 5.91
C LYS A 218 -6.68 -19.84 4.48
N VAL A 219 -5.49 -20.13 3.92
CA VAL A 219 -5.32 -20.42 2.49
C VAL A 219 -5.33 -21.91 2.18
N ASP A 220 -5.67 -22.25 0.95
CA ASP A 220 -5.57 -23.61 0.40
C ASP A 220 -4.22 -23.81 -0.32
N LYS A 221 -3.67 -22.72 -0.85
CA LYS A 221 -2.37 -22.73 -1.54
C LYS A 221 -1.57 -21.50 -1.16
N LEU A 222 -0.25 -21.67 -1.03
CA LEU A 222 0.70 -20.60 -0.76
C LEU A 222 1.84 -20.65 -1.78
N ILE A 223 2.01 -19.58 -2.53
CA ILE A 223 3.07 -19.40 -3.52
C ILE A 223 4.07 -18.39 -2.94
N ILE A 224 5.34 -18.78 -2.87
CA ILE A 224 6.43 -17.91 -2.42
C ILE A 224 7.33 -17.61 -3.62
N GLY A 225 7.62 -16.32 -3.84
CA GLY A 225 8.53 -15.84 -4.88
C GLY A 225 9.44 -14.72 -4.37
N GLY A 226 10.15 -14.07 -5.30
CA GLY A 226 11.08 -12.99 -4.97
C GLY A 226 12.31 -13.46 -4.21
N GLY A 227 13.09 -12.52 -3.71
CA GLY A 227 14.32 -12.78 -2.95
C GLY A 227 14.10 -13.64 -1.70
N MET A 228 12.94 -13.50 -1.05
CA MET A 228 12.62 -14.31 0.13
C MET A 228 12.52 -15.81 -0.16
N ALA A 229 12.27 -16.22 -1.40
CA ALA A 229 12.21 -17.64 -1.78
C ALA A 229 13.54 -18.35 -1.55
N PHE A 230 14.68 -17.65 -1.68
CA PHE A 230 15.99 -18.25 -1.48
C PHE A 230 16.26 -18.66 -0.03
N THR A 231 15.68 -17.97 0.95
CA THR A 231 15.72 -18.43 2.36
C THR A 231 14.99 -19.77 2.52
N PHE A 232 13.83 -19.96 1.88
CA PHE A 232 13.12 -21.25 1.87
C PHE A 232 13.87 -22.35 1.13
N LEU A 233 14.46 -22.04 -0.04
CA LEU A 233 15.25 -22.98 -0.82
C LEU A 233 16.50 -23.42 -0.03
N LYS A 234 17.20 -22.50 0.60
CA LYS A 234 18.35 -22.83 1.47
C LYS A 234 17.93 -23.65 2.69
N ALA A 235 16.77 -23.36 3.28
CA ALA A 235 16.21 -24.13 4.38
C ALA A 235 15.90 -25.60 3.97
N GLN A 236 15.64 -25.87 2.66
CA GLN A 236 15.51 -27.20 2.08
C GLN A 236 16.86 -27.87 1.76
N GLY A 237 17.99 -27.15 1.93
CA GLY A 237 19.33 -27.66 1.69
C GLY A 237 19.90 -27.36 0.29
N TYR A 238 19.26 -26.47 -0.48
CA TYR A 238 19.81 -26.06 -1.78
C TYR A 238 20.92 -25.02 -1.64
N GLU A 239 21.93 -25.11 -2.51
CA GLU A 239 22.91 -24.05 -2.68
C GLU A 239 22.30 -22.93 -3.52
N VAL A 240 22.33 -21.71 -3.01
CA VAL A 240 21.64 -20.56 -3.63
C VAL A 240 22.62 -19.45 -4.10
N GLY A 241 23.91 -19.79 -4.20
CA GLY A 241 24.95 -18.84 -4.59
C GLY A 241 25.04 -17.63 -3.68
N ASN A 242 25.11 -16.44 -4.27
CA ASN A 242 25.09 -15.15 -3.58
C ASN A 242 23.66 -14.55 -3.47
N SER A 243 22.62 -15.34 -3.73
CA SER A 243 21.24 -14.89 -3.62
C SER A 243 20.92 -14.38 -2.22
N LEU A 244 19.96 -13.49 -2.09
CA LEU A 244 19.55 -12.91 -0.82
C LEU A 244 18.99 -13.99 0.11
N VAL A 245 19.60 -14.17 1.27
CA VAL A 245 19.20 -15.15 2.29
C VAL A 245 19.23 -14.50 3.66
N GLU A 246 18.25 -14.82 4.50
CA GLU A 246 18.25 -14.51 5.92
C GLU A 246 18.57 -15.80 6.68
N ASP A 247 19.86 -16.01 6.97
CA ASP A 247 20.37 -17.26 7.59
C ASP A 247 19.81 -17.50 9.00
N ASP A 248 19.51 -16.44 9.71
CA ASP A 248 18.88 -16.43 11.03
C ASP A 248 17.40 -16.86 11.01
N LEU A 249 16.77 -16.94 9.82
CA LEU A 249 15.37 -17.33 9.65
C LEU A 249 15.18 -18.69 8.93
N LEU A 250 16.24 -19.50 8.81
CA LEU A 250 16.14 -20.82 8.17
C LEU A 250 15.24 -21.78 8.96
N ASP A 251 15.26 -21.72 10.27
CA ASP A 251 14.42 -22.57 11.12
C ASP A 251 12.96 -22.15 11.05
N GLU A 252 12.67 -20.86 11.01
CA GLU A 252 11.33 -20.31 10.78
C GLU A 252 10.79 -20.72 9.42
N ALA A 253 11.61 -20.66 8.38
CA ALA A 253 11.24 -21.11 7.03
C ALA A 253 10.88 -22.61 7.02
N ARG A 254 11.67 -23.46 7.71
CA ARG A 254 11.34 -24.90 7.89
C ARG A 254 10.04 -25.09 8.66
N ALA A 255 9.83 -24.32 9.73
CA ALA A 255 8.59 -24.37 10.53
C ALA A 255 7.36 -24.02 9.69
N ILE A 256 7.43 -22.97 8.86
CA ILE A 256 6.36 -22.57 7.95
C ILE A 256 6.04 -23.70 6.95
N MET A 257 7.05 -24.28 6.30
CA MET A 257 6.85 -25.39 5.34
C MET A 257 6.27 -26.62 6.01
N SER A 258 6.75 -26.97 7.21
CA SER A 258 6.21 -28.09 8.00
C SER A 258 4.76 -27.84 8.38
N LYS A 259 4.44 -26.62 8.83
CA LYS A 259 3.07 -26.23 9.17
C LYS A 259 2.13 -26.27 7.98
N ALA A 260 2.59 -25.81 6.81
CA ALA A 260 1.83 -25.91 5.58
C ALA A 260 1.49 -27.38 5.26
N LYS A 261 2.46 -28.28 5.40
CA LYS A 261 2.25 -29.73 5.20
C LYS A 261 1.25 -30.32 6.22
N GLU A 262 1.37 -29.99 7.49
CA GLU A 262 0.42 -30.43 8.54
C GLU A 262 -1.02 -29.98 8.25
N LEU A 263 -1.18 -28.77 7.73
CA LEU A 263 -2.48 -28.17 7.38
C LEU A 263 -2.98 -28.57 5.98
N ASN A 264 -2.25 -29.43 5.27
CA ASN A 264 -2.53 -29.86 3.89
C ASN A 264 -2.63 -28.70 2.89
N ILE A 265 -1.84 -27.65 3.12
CA ILE A 265 -1.72 -26.48 2.22
C ILE A 265 -0.73 -26.84 1.11
N LYS A 266 -1.11 -26.60 -0.14
CA LYS A 266 -0.19 -26.73 -1.28
C LYS A 266 0.81 -25.56 -1.26
N PHE A 267 2.06 -25.88 -0.97
CA PHE A 267 3.15 -24.90 -0.86
C PHE A 267 4.02 -24.94 -2.12
N TYR A 268 4.18 -23.78 -2.77
CA TYR A 268 4.91 -23.66 -4.03
C TYR A 268 6.12 -22.74 -3.85
N LEU A 269 7.29 -23.22 -4.27
CA LEU A 269 8.52 -22.46 -4.43
C LEU A 269 8.92 -22.43 -5.91
N PRO A 270 9.76 -21.47 -6.34
CA PRO A 270 10.32 -21.48 -7.67
C PRO A 270 11.07 -22.79 -7.95
N VAL A 271 10.93 -23.33 -9.15
CA VAL A 271 11.65 -24.51 -9.62
C VAL A 271 12.80 -24.15 -10.56
N ASP A 272 12.76 -22.95 -11.13
CA ASP A 272 13.83 -22.33 -11.91
C ASP A 272 13.91 -20.84 -11.61
N VAL A 273 15.05 -20.25 -11.91
CA VAL A 273 15.36 -18.85 -11.59
C VAL A 273 16.15 -18.21 -12.72
N VAL A 274 16.03 -16.88 -12.83
CA VAL A 274 16.91 -16.04 -13.63
C VAL A 274 18.08 -15.64 -12.76
N VAL A 275 19.28 -16.03 -13.15
CA VAL A 275 20.50 -15.75 -12.39
C VAL A 275 21.45 -14.86 -13.16
N ALA A 276 22.22 -14.05 -12.42
CA ALA A 276 23.26 -13.19 -12.98
C ALA A 276 24.50 -13.18 -12.06
N PRO A 277 25.73 -12.92 -12.62
CA PRO A 277 26.95 -12.84 -11.82
C PRO A 277 27.07 -11.56 -11.01
N GLU A 278 26.24 -10.55 -11.31
CA GLU A 278 26.21 -9.24 -10.68
C GLU A 278 24.80 -8.66 -10.64
N PHE A 279 24.54 -7.77 -9.69
CA PHE A 279 23.29 -7.03 -9.57
C PHE A 279 23.31 -5.79 -10.46
N SER A 280 23.01 -5.97 -11.75
CA SER A 280 23.09 -4.92 -12.77
C SER A 280 22.07 -5.15 -13.89
N GLU A 281 21.46 -4.07 -14.40
CA GLU A 281 20.54 -4.12 -15.55
C GLU A 281 21.20 -4.69 -16.82
N ASN A 282 22.53 -4.55 -16.94
CA ASN A 282 23.30 -5.02 -18.10
C ASN A 282 23.94 -6.40 -17.89
N ALA A 283 23.70 -7.04 -16.74
CA ALA A 283 24.28 -8.33 -16.41
C ALA A 283 23.88 -9.42 -17.44
N THR A 284 24.80 -10.32 -17.72
CA THR A 284 24.52 -11.54 -18.47
C THR A 284 23.61 -12.46 -17.65
N VAL A 285 22.48 -12.87 -18.19
CA VAL A 285 21.51 -13.73 -17.50
C VAL A 285 21.57 -15.16 -17.98
N LYS A 286 21.26 -16.08 -17.06
CA LYS A 286 20.99 -17.50 -17.36
C LYS A 286 19.69 -17.91 -16.69
N PHE A 287 19.03 -18.88 -17.28
CA PHE A 287 17.83 -19.53 -16.73
C PHE A 287 18.26 -20.90 -16.25
N LEU A 288 18.20 -21.14 -14.95
CA LEU A 288 18.70 -22.37 -14.35
C LEU A 288 17.68 -22.96 -13.36
N PRO A 289 17.63 -24.31 -13.23
CA PRO A 289 16.93 -24.94 -12.12
C PRO A 289 17.43 -24.39 -10.77
N THR A 290 16.57 -24.32 -9.79
CA THR A 290 16.93 -23.80 -8.46
C THR A 290 18.05 -24.57 -7.76
N GLN A 291 18.29 -25.84 -8.16
CA GLN A 291 19.36 -26.69 -7.65
C GLN A 291 20.73 -26.42 -8.30
N GLU A 292 20.78 -25.61 -9.35
CA GLU A 292 21.97 -25.40 -10.19
C GLU A 292 22.48 -23.95 -10.16
N ILE A 293 22.12 -23.17 -9.15
CA ILE A 293 22.58 -21.79 -9.00
C ILE A 293 24.10 -21.80 -8.74
N PRO A 294 24.92 -21.21 -9.64
CA PRO A 294 26.36 -21.25 -9.47
C PRO A 294 26.84 -20.44 -8.26
N LYS A 295 27.92 -20.90 -7.64
CA LYS A 295 28.59 -20.11 -6.58
C LYS A 295 28.99 -18.73 -7.14
N GLY A 296 28.69 -17.68 -6.38
CA GLY A 296 28.98 -16.31 -6.77
C GLY A 296 27.92 -15.64 -7.66
N TRP A 297 26.88 -16.38 -8.07
CA TRP A 297 25.78 -15.83 -8.85
C TRP A 297 24.56 -15.53 -7.98
N TYR A 298 23.75 -14.57 -8.40
CA TYR A 298 22.54 -14.09 -7.72
C TYR A 298 21.29 -14.59 -8.46
N GLY A 299 20.35 -15.16 -7.77
CA GLY A 299 18.99 -15.33 -8.26
C GLY A 299 18.22 -14.01 -8.15
N LEU A 300 17.73 -13.49 -9.27
CA LEU A 300 17.16 -12.13 -9.34
C LEU A 300 15.70 -12.10 -9.83
N ASP A 301 15.22 -13.19 -10.39
CA ASP A 301 13.80 -13.36 -10.76
C ASP A 301 13.44 -14.85 -10.80
N ILE A 302 12.16 -15.16 -10.84
CA ILE A 302 11.68 -16.50 -11.11
C ILE A 302 11.86 -16.82 -12.61
N GLY A 303 12.10 -18.08 -12.94
CA GLY A 303 12.21 -18.52 -14.31
C GLY A 303 10.86 -18.86 -14.97
N PRO A 304 10.88 -19.19 -16.27
CA PRO A 304 9.66 -19.48 -17.04
C PRO A 304 8.95 -20.75 -16.60
N ALA A 305 9.66 -21.77 -16.11
CA ALA A 305 9.04 -22.98 -15.57
C ALA A 305 8.29 -22.71 -14.27
N SER A 306 8.86 -21.84 -13.41
CA SER A 306 8.19 -21.35 -12.20
C SER A 306 6.94 -20.55 -12.53
N SER A 307 7.01 -19.63 -13.49
CA SER A 307 5.84 -18.86 -13.96
C SER A 307 4.72 -19.78 -14.44
N ARG A 308 5.05 -20.84 -15.17
CA ARG A 308 4.09 -21.84 -15.64
C ARG A 308 3.48 -22.62 -14.47
N LEU A 309 4.32 -23.10 -13.54
CA LEU A 309 3.87 -23.81 -12.34
C LEU A 309 2.90 -22.95 -11.52
N PHE A 310 3.23 -21.68 -11.33
CA PHE A 310 2.39 -20.75 -10.56
C PHE A 310 1.08 -20.44 -11.28
N ARG A 311 1.09 -20.32 -12.61
CA ARG A 311 -0.14 -20.20 -13.41
C ARG A 311 -1.05 -21.41 -13.23
N GLU A 312 -0.51 -22.61 -13.26
CA GLU A 312 -1.27 -23.85 -13.03
C GLU A 312 -1.84 -23.90 -11.58
N ALA A 313 -1.05 -23.44 -10.59
CA ALA A 313 -1.51 -23.35 -9.21
C ALA A 313 -2.66 -22.35 -9.01
N LEU A 314 -2.70 -21.28 -9.82
CA LEU A 314 -3.75 -20.24 -9.79
C LEU A 314 -5.02 -20.64 -10.56
N GLY A 315 -4.95 -21.62 -11.46
CA GLY A 315 -6.01 -21.90 -12.46
C GLY A 315 -7.39 -22.22 -11.90
N ASP A 316 -7.50 -22.79 -10.70
CA ASP A 316 -8.76 -23.10 -10.02
C ASP A 316 -9.11 -22.11 -8.89
N ALA A 317 -8.28 -21.07 -8.67
CA ALA A 317 -8.46 -20.10 -7.60
C ALA A 317 -9.82 -19.37 -7.72
N ARG A 318 -10.42 -19.07 -6.57
CA ARG A 318 -11.62 -18.21 -6.45
C ARG A 318 -11.34 -16.94 -5.66
N THR A 319 -10.30 -16.98 -4.83
CA THR A 319 -9.78 -15.81 -4.12
C THR A 319 -8.28 -15.83 -4.25
N ILE A 320 -7.68 -14.70 -4.59
CA ILE A 320 -6.22 -14.52 -4.67
C ILE A 320 -5.84 -13.28 -3.89
N ILE A 321 -4.81 -13.42 -3.05
CA ILE A 321 -4.10 -12.28 -2.45
C ILE A 321 -2.68 -12.30 -2.98
N TRP A 322 -2.21 -11.18 -3.52
CA TRP A 322 -0.84 -11.03 -3.98
C TRP A 322 -0.15 -9.85 -3.29
N ASN A 323 0.99 -10.12 -2.66
CA ASN A 323 1.80 -9.10 -1.99
C ASN A 323 3.29 -9.37 -2.21
N GLY A 324 3.94 -8.51 -2.97
CA GLY A 324 5.37 -8.50 -3.26
C GLY A 324 5.73 -9.11 -4.61
N PRO A 325 6.70 -8.50 -5.33
CA PRO A 325 7.15 -8.93 -6.64
C PRO A 325 7.87 -10.28 -6.60
N MET A 326 7.96 -10.92 -7.77
CA MET A 326 8.60 -12.24 -7.94
C MET A 326 10.10 -12.14 -8.25
N GLY A 327 10.60 -10.95 -8.55
CA GLY A 327 11.99 -10.66 -8.87
C GLY A 327 12.31 -9.19 -8.65
N VAL A 328 13.48 -8.75 -9.11
CA VAL A 328 13.94 -7.35 -9.08
C VAL A 328 13.24 -6.59 -10.23
N TYR A 329 11.97 -6.33 -10.03
CA TYR A 329 11.05 -5.82 -11.04
C TYR A 329 11.41 -4.41 -11.56
N GLU A 330 12.22 -3.66 -10.83
CA GLU A 330 12.75 -2.36 -11.21
C GLU A 330 13.69 -2.45 -12.42
N MET A 331 14.33 -3.60 -12.61
CA MET A 331 15.21 -3.88 -13.73
C MET A 331 14.49 -4.75 -14.77
N ASP A 332 14.38 -4.28 -16.01
CA ASP A 332 13.63 -4.96 -17.08
C ASP A 332 14.01 -6.43 -17.29
N ARG A 333 15.30 -6.77 -17.12
CA ARG A 333 15.80 -8.13 -17.24
C ARG A 333 15.25 -9.09 -16.20
N PHE A 334 14.88 -8.58 -15.03
CA PHE A 334 14.44 -9.33 -13.85
C PHE A 334 12.99 -9.02 -13.45
N SER A 335 12.24 -8.36 -14.34
CA SER A 335 10.83 -8.00 -14.14
C SER A 335 9.86 -9.04 -14.70
N LYS A 336 10.34 -9.94 -15.59
CA LYS A 336 9.49 -10.83 -16.38
C LYS A 336 8.65 -11.78 -15.53
N GLY A 337 9.21 -12.30 -14.44
CA GLY A 337 8.49 -13.15 -13.50
C GLY A 337 7.34 -12.42 -12.80
N SER A 338 7.56 -11.16 -12.37
CA SER A 338 6.54 -10.33 -11.75
C SER A 338 5.44 -9.93 -12.73
N ILE A 339 5.79 -9.56 -13.97
CA ILE A 339 4.83 -9.23 -15.04
C ILE A 339 4.00 -10.46 -15.40
N ALA A 340 4.66 -11.61 -15.57
CA ALA A 340 3.95 -12.87 -15.86
C ALA A 340 2.99 -13.27 -14.73
N MET A 341 3.35 -13.01 -13.46
CA MET A 341 2.47 -13.23 -12.32
C MET A 341 1.24 -12.33 -12.40
N SER A 342 1.42 -11.05 -12.71
CA SER A 342 0.31 -10.11 -12.92
C SER A 342 -0.68 -10.62 -13.97
N HIS A 343 -0.19 -10.94 -15.18
CA HIS A 343 -1.02 -11.47 -16.25
C HIS A 343 -1.71 -12.79 -15.87
N ASN A 344 -1.00 -13.68 -15.17
CA ASN A 344 -1.58 -14.95 -14.74
C ASN A 344 -2.73 -14.75 -13.74
N ILE A 345 -2.63 -13.75 -12.87
CA ILE A 345 -3.67 -13.40 -11.90
C ILE A 345 -4.85 -12.72 -12.60
N ALA A 346 -4.60 -11.72 -13.46
CA ALA A 346 -5.63 -11.01 -14.22
C ALA A 346 -6.46 -11.94 -15.12
N GLN A 347 -5.87 -13.01 -15.64
CA GLN A 347 -6.58 -14.02 -16.46
C GLN A 347 -7.45 -14.99 -15.64
N THR A 348 -7.44 -14.94 -14.32
CA THR A 348 -8.30 -15.79 -13.49
C THR A 348 -9.70 -15.19 -13.33
N HIS A 349 -10.67 -16.03 -12.95
CA HIS A 349 -12.01 -15.57 -12.52
C HIS A 349 -12.11 -15.40 -11.00
N ALA A 350 -10.98 -15.22 -10.32
CA ALA A 350 -10.91 -15.07 -8.89
C ALA A 350 -11.19 -13.62 -8.45
N THR A 351 -11.71 -13.46 -7.24
CA THR A 351 -11.62 -12.15 -6.56
C THR A 351 -10.17 -11.93 -6.17
N THR A 352 -9.54 -10.91 -6.73
CA THR A 352 -8.11 -10.62 -6.55
C THR A 352 -7.91 -9.41 -5.65
N ILE A 353 -6.99 -9.53 -4.70
CA ILE A 353 -6.51 -8.44 -3.87
C ILE A 353 -5.01 -8.28 -4.09
N VAL A 354 -4.61 -7.12 -4.54
CA VAL A 354 -3.21 -6.72 -4.68
C VAL A 354 -2.83 -5.83 -3.51
N GLY A 355 -1.78 -6.21 -2.78
CA GLY A 355 -1.29 -5.49 -1.60
C GLY A 355 0.16 -5.04 -1.74
N GLY A 356 0.44 -3.82 -1.23
CA GLY A 356 1.76 -3.22 -1.24
C GLY A 356 2.06 -2.37 -2.49
N GLY A 357 2.86 -1.31 -2.31
CA GLY A 357 3.19 -0.36 -3.35
C GLY A 357 3.91 -0.98 -4.54
N ASP A 358 4.91 -1.84 -4.27
CA ASP A 358 5.71 -2.50 -5.31
C ASP A 358 4.84 -3.44 -6.16
N THR A 359 3.88 -4.15 -5.55
CA THR A 359 2.96 -5.03 -6.27
C THR A 359 2.01 -4.23 -7.15
N ALA A 360 1.50 -3.12 -6.63
CA ALA A 360 0.65 -2.21 -7.41
C ALA A 360 1.41 -1.59 -8.59
N ASP A 361 2.69 -1.24 -8.41
CA ASP A 361 3.53 -0.75 -9.50
C ASP A 361 3.76 -1.82 -10.58
N VAL A 362 3.98 -3.08 -10.17
CA VAL A 362 4.06 -4.21 -11.12
C VAL A 362 2.78 -4.36 -11.93
N THR A 363 1.61 -4.35 -11.30
CA THR A 363 0.32 -4.48 -12.01
C THR A 363 0.08 -3.34 -12.98
N GLN A 364 0.49 -2.12 -12.61
CA GLN A 364 0.40 -0.96 -13.49
C GLN A 364 1.34 -1.08 -14.70
N ARG A 365 2.59 -1.51 -14.49
CA ARG A 365 3.55 -1.76 -15.59
C ARG A 365 3.11 -2.89 -16.50
N ALA A 366 2.45 -3.90 -15.97
CA ALA A 366 1.90 -5.00 -16.74
C ALA A 366 0.65 -4.61 -17.55
N GLY A 367 -0.02 -3.50 -17.20
CA GLY A 367 -1.26 -3.07 -17.81
C GLY A 367 -2.52 -3.74 -17.24
N ASP A 368 -2.40 -4.44 -16.12
CA ASP A 368 -3.48 -5.24 -15.50
C ASP A 368 -4.15 -4.53 -14.31
N ALA A 369 -3.80 -3.27 -14.04
CA ALA A 369 -4.23 -2.56 -12.83
C ALA A 369 -5.75 -2.32 -12.73
N ASP A 370 -6.47 -2.39 -13.85
CA ASP A 370 -7.91 -2.18 -13.92
C ASP A 370 -8.71 -3.50 -14.03
N GLU A 371 -8.03 -4.66 -14.04
CA GLU A 371 -8.58 -6.01 -14.07
C GLU A 371 -8.48 -6.72 -12.70
#